data_8baedd971ab982723fcfb29b54ea230e
#
_entry.id   8baedd971ab982723fcfb29b54ea230e
#
_cell.length_a   1.000
_cell.length_b   1.000
_cell.length_c   1.000
_cell.angle_alpha   90.00
_cell.angle_beta   90.00
_cell.angle_gamma   90.00
#
_symmetry.space_group_name_H-M   'P 1'
#
loop_
_entity.id
_entity.type
_entity.pdbx_description
1 polymer ?
#
loop_
_entity_poly.entity_id
_entity_poly.type
_entity_poly.pdbx_seq_one_letter_code
_entity_poly.pdbx_strand_id
1 'polypeptide(L)'
;ASSGLLPGHLEDINRLSRASLSAEEVYVFSLCLCDNEVDRDFERFGTEDLDRLGELFLGKSGIFDHQWSAKGQTARIYRTEVVREPGTVTAAGDEYRWLKGWAYLMRTEKNQELIMEIEGGIKKEVSVGCSMGRSVCSVCGAENGVCGHVKGQMYGEKLCFMELKDPKDAYEWSFVAVPAQPRAGVVKRFGSEGTELRMLRKQAELGQRY
;
A
#
# COMPACT_ATOMS: atom_id res chain seq x y z
N ALA A 1 -4.03 20.50 -18.50
CA ALA A 1 -3.24 19.38 -18.04
C ALA A 1 -4.21 18.23 -17.78
N SER A 2 -4.12 17.14 -18.59
CA SER A 2 -4.95 15.96 -18.39
C SER A 2 -4.65 15.39 -16.99
N SER A 3 -5.67 15.30 -16.15
CA SER A 3 -5.60 14.58 -14.91
C SER A 3 -5.15 13.15 -15.24
N GLY A 4 -4.04 12.68 -14.69
CA GLY A 4 -3.52 11.33 -14.95
C GLY A 4 -4.38 10.22 -14.30
N LEU A 5 -5.70 10.37 -14.37
CA LEU A 5 -6.68 9.39 -13.92
C LEU A 5 -6.82 8.31 -15.00
N LEU A 6 -6.59 7.08 -14.60
CA LEU A 6 -6.84 5.92 -15.44
C LEU A 6 -8.36 5.72 -15.64
N PRO A 7 -8.79 5.05 -16.73
CA PRO A 7 -10.20 4.73 -16.95
C PRO A 7 -10.82 4.01 -15.76
N GLY A 8 -12.04 4.38 -15.37
CA GLY A 8 -12.79 3.80 -14.25
C GLY A 8 -12.39 4.30 -12.85
N HIS A 9 -11.28 5.02 -12.70
CA HIS A 9 -10.85 5.53 -11.39
C HIS A 9 -11.80 6.60 -10.83
N LEU A 10 -12.28 7.50 -11.67
CA LEU A 10 -13.22 8.54 -11.25
C LEU A 10 -14.58 7.93 -10.81
N GLU A 11 -15.00 6.86 -11.48
CA GLU A 11 -16.21 6.13 -11.09
C GLU A 11 -16.06 5.49 -9.70
N ASP A 12 -14.93 4.88 -9.41
CA ASP A 12 -14.65 4.29 -8.09
C ASP A 12 -14.62 5.37 -6.99
N ILE A 13 -14.02 6.52 -7.27
CA ILE A 13 -14.04 7.67 -6.34
C ILE A 13 -15.48 8.12 -6.10
N ASN A 14 -16.28 8.24 -7.15
CA ASN A 14 -17.66 8.70 -7.07
C ASN A 14 -18.62 7.71 -6.39
N ARG A 15 -18.24 6.44 -6.25
CA ARG A 15 -18.96 5.50 -5.38
C ARG A 15 -18.80 5.80 -3.89
N LEU A 16 -17.71 6.46 -3.50
CA LEU A 16 -17.44 6.84 -2.11
C LEU A 16 -17.89 8.26 -1.79
N SER A 17 -17.87 9.15 -2.76
CA SER A 17 -18.24 10.56 -2.58
C SER A 17 -19.76 10.72 -2.53
N ARG A 18 -20.22 11.77 -1.84
CA ARG A 18 -21.64 12.12 -1.77
C ARG A 18 -22.10 13.00 -2.92
N ALA A 19 -21.18 13.67 -3.57
CA ALA A 19 -21.40 14.50 -4.75
C ALA A 19 -20.61 13.92 -5.91
N SER A 20 -21.05 14.15 -7.12
CA SER A 20 -20.29 13.79 -8.32
C SER A 20 -19.08 14.71 -8.44
N LEU A 21 -17.90 14.15 -8.35
CA LEU A 21 -16.62 14.86 -8.46
C LEU A 21 -16.08 14.74 -9.88
N SER A 22 -15.45 15.81 -10.35
CA SER A 22 -14.70 15.81 -11.59
C SER A 22 -13.23 15.45 -11.38
N ALA A 23 -12.53 15.15 -12.46
CA ALA A 23 -11.12 14.81 -12.42
C ALA A 23 -10.23 15.97 -11.94
N GLU A 24 -10.65 17.22 -12.18
CA GLU A 24 -9.94 18.43 -11.77
C GLU A 24 -10.07 18.70 -10.26
N GLU A 25 -11.12 18.20 -9.62
CA GLU A 25 -11.38 18.39 -8.19
C GLU A 25 -10.59 17.43 -7.32
N VAL A 26 -10.03 16.36 -7.88
CA VAL A 26 -9.32 15.32 -7.12
C VAL A 26 -7.85 15.24 -7.50
N TYR A 27 -7.03 14.93 -6.52
CA TYR A 27 -5.65 14.49 -6.68
C TYR A 27 -5.56 13.02 -6.31
N VAL A 28 -4.95 12.22 -7.17
CA VAL A 28 -4.86 10.76 -7.03
C VAL A 28 -3.41 10.33 -6.97
N PHE A 29 -3.10 9.41 -6.09
CA PHE A 29 -1.80 8.76 -5.99
C PHE A 29 -1.96 7.31 -5.60
N SER A 30 -0.95 6.49 -5.85
CA SER A 30 -0.91 5.09 -5.43
C SER A 30 0.16 4.87 -4.37
N LEU A 31 -0.06 3.88 -3.53
CA LEU A 31 0.83 3.53 -2.43
C LEU A 31 0.89 2.02 -2.21
N CYS A 32 2.02 1.54 -1.70
CA CYS A 32 2.11 0.24 -1.07
C CYS A 32 1.56 0.39 0.36
N LEU A 33 0.41 -0.21 0.64
CA LEU A 33 -0.18 -0.20 1.98
C LEU A 33 0.57 -1.13 2.92
N CYS A 34 0.77 -2.37 2.49
CA CYS A 34 1.47 -3.41 3.22
C CYS A 34 1.95 -4.50 2.27
N ASP A 35 2.74 -5.43 2.75
CA ASP A 35 3.26 -6.56 1.99
C ASP A 35 3.38 -7.82 2.86
N ASN A 36 3.86 -8.93 2.27
CA ASN A 36 4.09 -10.18 2.95
C ASN A 36 5.56 -10.39 3.39
N GLU A 37 6.39 -9.35 3.39
CA GLU A 37 7.75 -9.43 3.89
C GLU A 37 7.78 -9.34 5.42
N VAL A 38 8.79 -9.92 6.02
CA VAL A 38 9.06 -9.76 7.46
C VAL A 38 9.49 -8.32 7.72
N ASP A 39 8.79 -7.64 8.60
CA ASP A 39 9.00 -6.24 8.90
C ASP A 39 10.06 -6.00 10.01
N ARG A 40 10.23 -4.72 10.41
CA ARG A 40 11.20 -4.34 11.44
C ARG A 40 10.88 -4.87 12.83
N ASP A 41 9.60 -5.19 13.08
CA ASP A 41 9.12 -5.75 14.34
C ASP A 41 9.13 -7.28 14.34
N PHE A 42 9.68 -7.90 13.29
CA PHE A 42 9.64 -9.33 13.03
C PHE A 42 8.21 -9.87 13.03
N GLU A 43 7.36 -9.15 12.33
CA GLU A 43 5.99 -9.54 11.99
C GLU A 43 5.81 -9.52 10.48
N ARG A 44 4.81 -10.23 9.97
CA ARG A 44 4.42 -10.14 8.56
C ARG A 44 2.94 -10.43 8.41
N PHE A 45 2.35 -9.93 7.37
CA PHE A 45 1.01 -10.38 6.96
C PHE A 45 1.11 -11.70 6.21
N GLY A 46 0.15 -12.62 6.46
CA GLY A 46 0.02 -13.83 5.67
C GLY A 46 -0.24 -13.50 4.19
N THR A 47 0.43 -14.21 3.30
CA THR A 47 0.32 -13.97 1.84
C THR A 47 -1.13 -14.11 1.36
N GLU A 48 -1.86 -15.07 1.92
CA GLU A 48 -3.28 -15.35 1.63
C GLU A 48 -4.25 -14.30 2.16
N ASP A 49 -3.82 -13.49 3.13
CA ASP A 49 -4.66 -12.49 3.79
C ASP A 49 -4.62 -11.11 3.10
N LEU A 50 -3.71 -10.89 2.15
CA LEU A 50 -3.57 -9.60 1.49
C LEU A 50 -4.81 -9.17 0.72
N ASP A 51 -5.51 -10.10 0.07
CA ASP A 51 -6.77 -9.80 -0.64
C ASP A 51 -7.84 -9.30 0.34
N ARG A 52 -7.98 -9.98 1.49
CA ARG A 52 -8.93 -9.60 2.53
C ARG A 52 -8.57 -8.25 3.15
N LEU A 53 -7.29 -7.97 3.39
CA LEU A 53 -6.84 -6.64 3.81
C LEU A 53 -7.21 -5.59 2.76
N GLY A 54 -7.05 -5.89 1.48
CA GLY A 54 -7.45 -5.01 0.39
C GLY A 54 -8.93 -4.61 0.45
N GLU A 55 -9.81 -5.57 0.69
CA GLU A 55 -11.25 -5.30 0.87
C GLU A 55 -11.51 -4.40 2.09
N LEU A 56 -10.84 -4.68 3.22
CA LEU A 56 -11.00 -3.93 4.47
C LEU A 56 -10.49 -2.49 4.37
N PHE A 57 -9.43 -2.24 3.57
CA PHE A 57 -8.89 -0.90 3.38
C PHE A 57 -9.69 -0.02 2.41
N LEU A 58 -10.62 -0.58 1.63
CA LEU A 58 -11.50 0.23 0.79
C LEU A 58 -12.28 1.24 1.62
N GLY A 59 -12.23 2.51 1.22
CA GLY A 59 -12.88 3.61 1.90
C GLY A 59 -12.16 4.12 3.16
N LYS A 60 -11.04 3.52 3.57
CA LYS A 60 -10.31 3.95 4.78
C LYS A 60 -9.54 5.23 4.56
N SER A 61 -9.49 6.04 5.62
CA SER A 61 -8.90 7.38 5.61
C SER A 61 -7.40 7.35 5.83
N GLY A 62 -6.70 8.24 5.13
CA GLY A 62 -5.32 8.58 5.41
C GLY A 62 -5.24 9.66 6.48
N ILE A 63 -4.41 9.44 7.48
CA ILE A 63 -4.15 10.35 8.59
C ILE A 63 -2.64 10.52 8.80
N PHE A 64 -2.22 11.05 9.93
CA PHE A 64 -0.80 11.25 10.28
C PHE A 64 -0.48 10.59 11.61
N ASP A 65 0.68 9.91 11.67
CA ASP A 65 1.27 9.36 12.91
C ASP A 65 0.32 8.51 13.75
N HIS A 66 -0.62 7.79 13.11
CA HIS A 66 -1.66 6.99 13.77
C HIS A 66 -2.50 7.78 14.78
N GLN A 67 -2.59 9.09 14.62
CA GLN A 67 -3.41 9.95 15.48
C GLN A 67 -4.86 9.97 14.98
N TRP A 68 -5.73 9.25 15.65
CA TRP A 68 -7.14 9.14 15.32
C TRP A 68 -7.87 10.46 15.61
N SER A 69 -7.88 11.33 14.63
CA SER A 69 -8.48 12.64 14.69
C SER A 69 -9.30 12.92 13.43
N ALA A 70 -10.51 13.43 13.60
CA ALA A 70 -11.32 13.86 12.47
C ALA A 70 -10.64 14.95 11.63
N LYS A 71 -9.86 15.83 12.27
CA LYS A 71 -9.09 16.88 11.58
C LYS A 71 -7.92 16.34 10.77
N GLY A 72 -7.39 15.17 11.14
CA GLY A 72 -6.26 14.52 10.47
C GLY A 72 -6.66 13.76 9.21
N GLN A 73 -7.95 13.57 8.94
CA GLN A 73 -8.40 12.89 7.72
C GLN A 73 -8.05 13.72 6.48
N THR A 74 -7.36 13.10 5.51
CA THR A 74 -6.88 13.80 4.31
C THR A 74 -7.30 13.12 3.03
N ALA A 75 -6.80 11.92 2.81
CA ALA A 75 -7.05 11.11 1.61
C ALA A 75 -7.88 9.88 1.96
N ARG A 76 -8.44 9.22 0.93
CA ARG A 76 -9.23 8.01 1.11
C ARG A 76 -8.90 6.98 0.06
N ILE A 77 -8.74 5.72 0.47
CA ILE A 77 -8.52 4.60 -0.44
C ILE A 77 -9.82 4.34 -1.20
N TYR A 78 -9.75 4.30 -2.54
CA TYR A 78 -10.90 4.01 -3.40
C TYR A 78 -10.74 2.74 -4.22
N ARG A 79 -9.53 2.22 -4.33
CA ARG A 79 -9.23 0.97 -5.04
C ARG A 79 -8.03 0.27 -4.40
N THR A 80 -8.04 -1.06 -4.41
CA THR A 80 -6.93 -1.90 -3.96
C THR A 80 -6.68 -3.03 -4.95
N GLU A 81 -5.45 -3.53 -4.96
CA GLU A 81 -5.01 -4.66 -5.79
C GLU A 81 -3.82 -5.33 -5.12
N VAL A 82 -3.78 -6.66 -5.11
CA VAL A 82 -2.59 -7.41 -4.71
C VAL A 82 -1.66 -7.56 -5.91
N VAL A 83 -0.48 -6.98 -5.82
CA VAL A 83 0.55 -7.04 -6.84
C VAL A 83 1.52 -8.17 -6.52
N ARG A 84 1.82 -9.00 -7.51
CA ARG A 84 2.81 -10.07 -7.41
C ARG A 84 4.11 -9.63 -8.09
N GLU A 85 5.24 -9.97 -7.48
CA GLU A 85 6.56 -9.75 -8.08
C GLU A 85 7.27 -11.08 -8.31
N PRO A 86 7.01 -11.75 -9.45
CA PRO A 86 7.65 -13.01 -9.78
C PRO A 86 9.18 -12.89 -9.76
N GLY A 87 9.83 -13.84 -9.09
CA GLY A 87 11.30 -13.85 -8.95
C GLY A 87 11.83 -13.11 -7.74
N THR A 88 10.98 -12.36 -7.01
CA THR A 88 11.33 -11.79 -5.70
C THR A 88 10.80 -12.69 -4.59
N VAL A 89 11.69 -13.12 -3.68
CA VAL A 89 11.38 -14.03 -2.58
C VAL A 89 11.54 -13.29 -1.26
N THR A 90 10.56 -13.45 -0.35
CA THR A 90 10.59 -12.88 0.99
C THR A 90 11.56 -13.64 1.92
N ALA A 91 11.92 -13.06 3.06
CA ALA A 91 12.69 -13.75 4.10
C ALA A 91 12.01 -15.03 4.63
N ALA A 92 10.68 -15.14 4.47
CA ALA A 92 9.92 -16.33 4.81
C ALA A 92 9.92 -17.41 3.71
N GLY A 93 10.48 -17.12 2.53
CA GLY A 93 10.57 -18.07 1.41
C GLY A 93 9.41 -18.02 0.41
N ASP A 94 8.44 -17.11 0.59
CA ASP A 94 7.31 -16.95 -0.32
C ASP A 94 7.64 -15.99 -1.47
N GLU A 95 6.87 -16.06 -2.56
CA GLU A 95 6.86 -15.01 -3.57
C GLU A 95 6.44 -13.67 -2.94
N TYR A 96 7.21 -12.62 -3.20
CA TYR A 96 6.88 -11.30 -2.68
C TYR A 96 5.59 -10.77 -3.31
N ARG A 97 4.68 -10.35 -2.46
CA ARG A 97 3.40 -9.72 -2.82
C ARG A 97 3.14 -8.52 -1.95
N TRP A 98 2.52 -7.51 -2.52
CA TRP A 98 2.17 -6.31 -1.79
C TRP A 98 0.79 -5.79 -2.17
N LEU A 99 0.16 -5.15 -1.21
CA LEU A 99 -1.16 -4.56 -1.36
C LEU A 99 -1.00 -3.12 -1.86
N LYS A 100 -1.35 -2.91 -3.13
CA LYS A 100 -1.41 -1.59 -3.73
C LYS A 100 -2.74 -0.94 -3.41
N GLY A 101 -2.70 0.29 -2.92
CA GLY A 101 -3.85 1.16 -2.77
C GLY A 101 -3.78 2.34 -3.73
N TRP A 102 -4.93 2.81 -4.19
CA TRP A 102 -5.08 4.11 -4.82
C TRP A 102 -5.90 4.98 -3.90
N ALA A 103 -5.36 6.15 -3.59
CA ALA A 103 -5.97 7.13 -2.73
C ALA A 103 -6.29 8.41 -3.50
N TYR A 104 -7.34 9.09 -3.09
CA TYR A 104 -7.64 10.43 -3.56
C TYR A 104 -7.80 11.42 -2.40
N LEU A 105 -7.51 12.66 -2.67
CA LEU A 105 -7.83 13.79 -1.81
C LEU A 105 -8.38 14.95 -2.65
N MET A 106 -9.10 15.85 -2.02
CA MET A 106 -9.68 17.00 -2.69
C MET A 106 -8.62 18.05 -2.98
N ARG A 107 -8.65 18.63 -4.19
CA ARG A 107 -7.82 19.77 -4.56
C ARG A 107 -8.39 21.05 -3.95
N THR A 108 -8.11 21.28 -2.69
CA THR A 108 -8.47 22.51 -1.97
C THR A 108 -7.21 23.32 -1.66
N GLU A 109 -7.34 24.60 -1.35
CA GLU A 109 -6.21 25.43 -0.89
C GLU A 109 -5.48 24.78 0.30
N LYS A 110 -6.24 24.23 1.25
CA LYS A 110 -5.70 23.53 2.42
C LYS A 110 -4.83 22.32 2.05
N ASN A 111 -5.13 21.63 0.99
CA ASN A 111 -4.44 20.42 0.58
C ASN A 111 -3.28 20.66 -0.40
N GLN A 112 -3.07 21.90 -0.85
CA GLN A 112 -2.00 22.23 -1.83
C GLN A 112 -0.61 21.86 -1.28
N GLU A 113 -0.33 22.19 -0.04
CA GLU A 113 0.94 21.88 0.59
C GLU A 113 1.18 20.37 0.68
N LEU A 114 0.18 19.61 1.13
CA LEU A 114 0.27 18.15 1.21
C LEU A 114 0.50 17.52 -0.18
N ILE A 115 -0.20 18.02 -1.21
CA ILE A 115 0.00 17.56 -2.59
C ILE A 115 1.44 17.80 -3.05
N MET A 116 1.98 19.00 -2.77
CA MET A 116 3.36 19.34 -3.12
C MET A 116 4.36 18.45 -2.36
N GLU A 117 4.12 18.16 -1.09
CA GLU A 117 4.97 17.27 -0.28
C GLU A 117 4.94 15.83 -0.78
N ILE A 118 3.77 15.33 -1.21
CA ILE A 118 3.63 13.99 -1.81
C ILE A 118 4.37 13.95 -3.16
N GLU A 119 4.14 14.90 -4.05
CA GLU A 119 4.81 14.97 -5.36
C GLU A 119 6.32 15.16 -5.23
N GLY A 120 6.76 15.95 -4.24
CA GLY A 120 8.18 16.18 -3.93
C GLY A 120 8.87 15.02 -3.23
N GLY A 121 8.12 13.98 -2.83
CA GLY A 121 8.66 12.81 -2.12
C GLY A 121 9.00 13.07 -0.64
N ILE A 122 8.46 14.12 -0.06
CA ILE A 122 8.63 14.44 1.38
C ILE A 122 7.68 13.60 2.23
N LYS A 123 6.39 13.55 1.84
CA LYS A 123 5.39 12.66 2.43
C LYS A 123 5.35 11.38 1.60
N LYS A 124 6.16 10.42 1.98
CA LYS A 124 6.38 9.20 1.20
C LYS A 124 6.03 7.93 1.97
N GLU A 125 6.52 7.81 3.20
CA GLU A 125 6.36 6.62 4.03
C GLU A 125 4.96 6.55 4.60
N VAL A 126 4.38 5.33 4.59
CA VAL A 126 3.07 5.07 5.19
C VAL A 126 3.11 3.83 6.08
N SER A 127 2.18 3.75 7.01
CA SER A 127 1.93 2.60 7.86
C SER A 127 0.43 2.37 7.95
N VAL A 128 0.01 1.15 8.24
CA VAL A 128 -1.40 0.77 8.31
C VAL A 128 -1.82 0.44 9.72
N GLY A 129 -3.05 0.82 10.08
CA GLY A 129 -3.72 0.42 11.32
C GLY A 129 -4.80 -0.61 11.03
N CYS A 130 -4.62 -1.84 11.50
CA CYS A 130 -5.57 -2.93 11.33
C CYS A 130 -5.54 -3.88 12.52
N SER A 131 -6.57 -4.72 12.65
CA SER A 131 -6.59 -5.81 13.61
C SER A 131 -6.58 -7.16 12.90
N MET A 132 -5.76 -8.07 13.45
CA MET A 132 -5.61 -9.44 12.98
C MET A 132 -6.18 -10.39 14.02
N GLY A 133 -6.76 -11.50 13.58
CA GLY A 133 -7.43 -12.45 14.46
C GLY A 133 -6.46 -13.29 15.29
N ARG A 134 -5.27 -13.57 14.72
CA ARG A 134 -4.24 -14.39 15.37
C ARG A 134 -2.85 -14.08 14.82
N SER A 135 -1.84 -14.42 15.60
CA SER A 135 -0.44 -14.45 15.18
C SER A 135 0.11 -15.87 15.31
N VAL A 136 0.96 -16.29 14.38
CA VAL A 136 1.50 -17.66 14.33
C VAL A 136 3.03 -17.59 14.33
N CYS A 137 3.66 -18.32 15.25
CA CYS A 137 5.12 -18.40 15.32
C CYS A 137 5.68 -19.17 14.12
N SER A 138 6.62 -18.58 13.38
CA SER A 138 7.26 -19.17 12.20
C SER A 138 8.08 -20.44 12.52
N VAL A 139 8.52 -20.61 13.75
CA VAL A 139 9.39 -21.74 14.17
C VAL A 139 8.57 -22.97 14.52
N CYS A 140 7.53 -22.83 15.34
CA CYS A 140 6.78 -23.97 15.89
C CYS A 140 5.28 -23.99 15.56
N GLY A 141 4.75 -22.94 14.92
CA GLY A 141 3.32 -22.86 14.58
C GLY A 141 2.40 -22.53 15.76
N ALA A 142 2.94 -22.27 16.96
CA ALA A 142 2.12 -21.86 18.10
C ALA A 142 1.44 -20.52 17.85
N GLU A 143 0.19 -20.39 18.26
CA GLU A 143 -0.62 -19.20 18.09
C GLU A 143 -0.48 -18.23 19.27
N ASN A 144 -0.64 -16.94 18.98
CA ASN A 144 -0.80 -15.85 19.93
C ASN A 144 0.30 -15.78 21.02
N GLY A 145 1.54 -16.11 20.65
CA GLY A 145 2.70 -16.00 21.54
C GLY A 145 2.78 -17.02 22.66
N VAL A 146 2.07 -18.15 22.54
CA VAL A 146 2.06 -19.23 23.56
C VAL A 146 3.32 -20.11 23.54
N CYS A 147 4.41 -19.66 22.92
CA CYS A 147 5.68 -20.39 22.88
C CYS A 147 6.84 -19.56 23.44
N GLY A 148 7.97 -20.22 23.71
CA GLY A 148 9.19 -19.56 24.19
C GLY A 148 10.09 -18.97 23.10
N HIS A 149 9.68 -18.99 21.82
CA HIS A 149 10.47 -18.43 20.75
C HIS A 149 10.40 -16.90 20.74
N VAL A 150 11.54 -16.25 20.53
CA VAL A 150 11.68 -14.80 20.59
C VAL A 150 11.83 -14.25 19.18
N LYS A 151 11.00 -13.26 18.83
CA LYS A 151 11.06 -12.57 17.53
C LYS A 151 12.47 -12.05 17.25
N GLY A 152 12.94 -12.22 16.02
CA GLY A 152 14.25 -11.79 15.57
C GLY A 152 15.40 -12.76 15.88
N GLN A 153 15.16 -13.82 16.65
CA GLN A 153 16.19 -14.83 16.93
C GLN A 153 16.14 -15.98 15.91
N MET A 154 17.31 -16.58 15.68
CA MET A 154 17.47 -17.77 14.84
C MET A 154 17.31 -19.04 15.68
N TYR A 155 16.51 -19.98 15.18
CA TYR A 155 16.34 -21.31 15.75
C TYR A 155 16.72 -22.34 14.68
N GLY A 156 17.98 -22.75 14.69
CA GLY A 156 18.58 -23.47 13.57
C GLY A 156 18.66 -22.54 12.34
N GLU A 157 18.11 -22.96 11.24
CA GLU A 157 18.06 -22.15 9.99
C GLU A 157 16.81 -21.26 9.89
N LYS A 158 15.92 -21.27 10.88
CA LYS A 158 14.66 -20.53 10.88
C LYS A 158 14.76 -19.23 11.66
N LEU A 159 14.48 -18.12 10.99
CA LEU A 159 14.24 -16.84 11.65
C LEU A 159 12.88 -16.87 12.36
N CYS A 160 12.85 -16.49 13.63
CA CYS A 160 11.61 -16.35 14.37
C CYS A 160 10.94 -15.02 14.05
N PHE A 161 9.77 -15.09 13.46
CA PHE A 161 8.83 -13.97 13.27
C PHE A 161 7.41 -14.43 13.56
N MET A 162 6.49 -13.48 13.71
CA MET A 162 5.06 -13.76 13.86
C MET A 162 4.34 -13.48 12.55
N GLU A 163 3.66 -14.48 12.01
CA GLU A 163 2.77 -14.31 10.89
C GLU A 163 1.39 -13.90 11.38
N LEU A 164 0.97 -12.69 10.99
CA LEU A 164 -0.33 -12.11 11.32
C LEU A 164 -1.36 -12.64 10.33
N LYS A 165 -2.40 -13.27 10.86
CA LYS A 165 -3.43 -13.96 10.06
C LYS A 165 -4.83 -13.53 10.43
N ASP A 166 -5.75 -13.82 9.51
CA ASP A 166 -7.17 -13.65 9.73
C ASP A 166 -7.55 -12.17 10.00
N PRO A 167 -7.42 -11.28 9.00
CA PRO A 167 -7.72 -9.87 9.14
C PRO A 167 -9.18 -9.65 9.57
N LYS A 168 -9.38 -8.91 10.64
CA LYS A 168 -10.71 -8.63 11.20
C LYS A 168 -11.23 -7.27 10.81
N ASP A 169 -10.39 -6.24 10.90
CA ASP A 169 -10.77 -4.88 10.55
C ASP A 169 -9.55 -4.06 10.12
N ALA A 170 -9.78 -3.03 9.33
CA ALA A 170 -8.82 -1.99 9.02
C ALA A 170 -9.36 -0.64 9.50
N TYR A 171 -8.53 0.15 10.17
CA TYR A 171 -8.96 1.40 10.79
C TYR A 171 -8.58 2.61 9.96
N GLU A 172 -7.32 2.66 9.56
CA GLU A 172 -6.74 3.79 8.85
C GLU A 172 -5.39 3.40 8.21
N TRP A 173 -4.84 4.29 7.45
CA TRP A 173 -3.44 4.32 7.08
C TRP A 173 -2.87 5.71 7.36
N SER A 174 -1.58 5.80 7.67
CA SER A 174 -0.96 7.05 8.10
C SER A 174 0.30 7.36 7.32
N PHE A 175 0.50 8.64 7.00
CA PHE A 175 1.86 9.12 6.74
C PHE A 175 2.66 9.09 8.03
N VAL A 176 3.84 8.47 8.00
CA VAL A 176 4.72 8.29 9.15
C VAL A 176 6.17 8.60 8.78
N ALA A 177 7.01 8.87 9.77
CA ALA A 177 8.43 9.08 9.54
C ALA A 177 9.19 7.78 9.27
N VAL A 178 8.84 6.71 10.00
CA VAL A 178 9.48 5.38 9.87
C VAL A 178 8.40 4.31 9.95
N PRO A 179 8.05 3.65 8.83
CA PRO A 179 7.07 2.58 8.83
C PRO A 179 7.65 1.28 9.39
N ALA A 180 6.79 0.43 9.96
CA ALA A 180 7.17 -0.93 10.33
C ALA A 180 7.63 -1.73 9.11
N GLN A 181 6.88 -1.66 8.02
CA GLN A 181 7.23 -2.28 6.75
C GLN A 181 8.06 -1.31 5.87
N PRO A 182 9.34 -1.63 5.58
CA PRO A 182 10.25 -0.69 4.91
C PRO A 182 9.82 -0.25 3.51
N ARG A 183 9.00 -1.06 2.81
CA ARG A 183 8.54 -0.78 1.45
C ARG A 183 7.18 -0.08 1.41
N ALA A 184 6.51 0.08 2.56
CA ALA A 184 5.23 0.78 2.63
C ALA A 184 5.42 2.27 2.36
N GLY A 185 4.69 2.79 1.38
CA GLY A 185 4.84 4.19 0.97
C GLY A 185 4.20 4.52 -0.36
N VAL A 186 4.25 5.80 -0.69
CA VAL A 186 3.78 6.32 -1.97
C VAL A 186 4.65 5.78 -3.10
N VAL A 187 4.02 5.14 -4.07
CA VAL A 187 4.70 4.57 -5.23
C VAL A 187 5.04 5.68 -6.22
N LYS A 188 6.28 5.72 -6.69
CA LYS A 188 6.66 6.65 -7.75
C LYS A 188 5.75 6.46 -8.96
N ARG A 189 5.23 7.55 -9.50
CA ARG A 189 4.72 7.56 -10.86
C ARG A 189 5.90 7.30 -11.81
N PHE A 190 6.16 6.04 -12.11
CA PHE A 190 6.81 5.77 -13.39
C PHE A 190 5.76 6.14 -14.43
N GLY A 191 6.04 7.17 -15.21
CA GLY A 191 5.11 7.60 -16.21
C GLY A 191 4.70 6.42 -17.07
N SER A 192 3.52 5.90 -16.83
CA SER A 192 2.90 4.86 -17.66
C SER A 192 2.77 5.32 -19.11
N GLU A 193 2.67 6.62 -19.35
CA GLU A 193 2.78 7.20 -20.69
C GLU A 193 4.23 7.28 -21.22
N GLY A 194 5.24 7.49 -20.36
CA GLY A 194 6.64 7.62 -20.84
C GLY A 194 7.27 6.31 -21.29
N THR A 195 6.97 5.21 -20.62
CA THR A 195 7.60 3.90 -20.93
C THR A 195 6.83 3.17 -22.03
N GLU A 196 5.52 3.21 -22.01
CA GLU A 196 4.69 2.58 -23.04
C GLU A 196 4.75 3.37 -24.35
N LEU A 197 4.68 4.70 -24.32
CA LEU A 197 4.89 5.55 -25.50
C LEU A 197 6.33 5.45 -26.02
N ARG A 198 7.31 5.28 -25.15
CA ARG A 198 8.71 5.08 -25.54
C ARG A 198 8.94 3.70 -26.16
N MET A 199 8.28 2.66 -25.64
CA MET A 199 8.28 1.33 -26.25
C MET A 199 7.54 1.30 -27.57
N LEU A 200 6.36 1.93 -27.67
CA LEU A 200 5.59 2.04 -28.90
C LEU A 200 6.32 2.88 -29.97
N ARG A 201 6.96 3.99 -29.60
CA ARG A 201 7.81 4.77 -30.51
C ARG A 201 9.02 3.97 -30.98
N LYS A 202 9.66 3.23 -30.10
CA LYS A 202 10.80 2.37 -30.44
C LYS A 202 10.40 1.20 -31.34
N GLN A 203 9.21 0.63 -31.15
CA GLN A 203 8.64 -0.37 -32.03
C GLN A 203 8.23 0.23 -33.41
N ALA A 204 7.66 1.43 -33.42
CA ALA A 204 7.31 2.13 -34.67
C ALA A 204 8.57 2.52 -35.46
N GLU A 205 9.65 2.96 -34.80
CA GLU A 205 10.93 3.27 -35.45
C GLU A 205 11.64 2.01 -35.99
N LEU A 206 11.49 0.86 -35.31
CA LEU A 206 12.00 -0.42 -35.80
C LEU A 206 11.17 -0.96 -36.96
N GLY A 207 9.84 -0.73 -36.98
CA GLY A 207 8.95 -1.15 -38.08
C GLY A 207 9.07 -0.32 -39.38
N GLN A 208 9.68 0.86 -39.31
CA GLN A 208 9.94 1.71 -40.47
C GLN A 208 11.30 1.46 -41.19
N ARG A 209 12.11 0.54 -40.67
CA ARG A 209 13.43 0.19 -41.20
C ARG A 209 13.48 -1.07 -42.04
N TYR A 210 12.35 -1.63 -42.40
CA TYR A 210 12.22 -2.77 -43.33
C TYR A 210 11.20 -2.48 -44.44
#